data_055578bc89c2bf072b1e7b831ec48b34
#
_entry.id   055578bc89c2bf072b1e7b831ec48b34
#
_cell.length_a   1.000
_cell.length_b   1.000
_cell.length_c   1.000
_cell.angle_alpha   90.00
_cell.angle_beta   90.00
_cell.angle_gamma   90.00
#
_symmetry.space_group_name_H-M   'P 1'
#
loop_
_entity.id
_entity.type
_entity.pdbx_description
1 polymer ?
#
loop_
_entity_poly.entity_id
_entity_poly.type
_entity_poly.pdbx_seq_one_letter_code
_entity_poly.pdbx_strand_id
1 'polypeptide(L)'
;MRVSSSITIRINYGQGEVVNPKTTAIKPIAPSFGQLYKNSIFNYESVLNKLYGGKEKGYELMLCIMPDEFVTSFQTYATWKRQSGIDIHITKFSDIGANATDPAIIKNHIADAYHNWA
;
A
#
# COMPACT_ATOMS: atom_id res chain seq x y z
N MET A 1 -20.19 14.92 39.97
CA MET A 1 -19.48 14.58 38.73
C MET A 1 -20.28 15.15 37.56
N ARG A 2 -19.71 16.07 36.73
CA ARG A 2 -20.41 16.60 35.54
C ARG A 2 -19.99 15.75 34.36
N VAL A 3 -20.93 15.10 33.71
CA VAL A 3 -20.71 14.33 32.47
C VAL A 3 -21.14 15.21 31.31
N SER A 4 -20.21 15.55 30.39
CA SER A 4 -20.55 16.26 29.15
C SER A 4 -21.13 15.28 28.16
N SER A 5 -22.26 15.61 27.57
CA SER A 5 -22.91 14.84 26.50
C SER A 5 -22.30 15.10 25.11
N SER A 6 -21.49 16.14 24.95
CA SER A 6 -20.82 16.48 23.70
C SER A 6 -19.48 17.16 23.96
N ILE A 7 -18.53 16.93 23.09
CA ILE A 7 -17.23 17.60 23.05
C ILE A 7 -17.04 18.11 21.62
N THR A 8 -16.81 19.42 21.46
CA THR A 8 -16.45 20.02 20.17
C THR A 8 -14.97 20.33 20.18
N ILE A 9 -14.23 19.73 19.24
CA ILE A 9 -12.80 19.98 19.06
C ILE A 9 -12.63 20.77 17.74
N ARG A 10 -11.98 21.94 17.83
CA ARG A 10 -11.59 22.73 16.66
C ARG A 10 -10.06 22.65 16.52
N ILE A 11 -9.62 22.11 15.40
CA ILE A 11 -8.19 22.05 15.04
C ILE A 11 -7.92 23.20 14.07
N ASN A 12 -7.06 24.13 14.45
CA ASN A 12 -6.59 25.22 13.58
C ASN A 12 -5.19 24.87 13.08
N TYR A 13 -5.05 24.80 11.77
CA TYR A 13 -3.74 24.59 11.14
C TYR A 13 -3.03 25.94 11.02
N GLY A 14 -1.79 26.01 11.47
CA GLY A 14 -0.95 27.20 11.33
C GLY A 14 -0.49 27.39 9.88
N GLN A 15 -0.10 28.64 9.56
CA GLN A 15 0.47 29.02 8.26
C GLN A 15 1.98 28.76 8.20
N GLY A 16 2.54 27.89 9.04
CA GLY A 16 3.97 27.58 9.08
C GLY A 16 4.43 26.70 7.93
N GLU A 17 5.74 26.61 7.74
CA GLU A 17 6.32 25.65 6.79
C GLU A 17 5.91 24.22 7.12
N VAL A 18 5.55 23.48 6.08
CA VAL A 18 5.18 22.08 6.24
C VAL A 18 6.46 21.26 6.45
N VAL A 19 6.60 20.67 7.63
CA VAL A 19 7.72 19.77 7.92
C VAL A 19 7.43 18.41 7.30
N ASN A 20 8.34 17.92 6.45
CA ASN A 20 8.22 16.66 5.72
C ASN A 20 6.91 16.56 4.91
N PRO A 21 6.65 17.47 3.95
CA PRO A 21 5.47 17.37 3.12
C PRO A 21 5.48 16.07 2.32
N LYS A 22 4.35 15.38 2.26
CA LYS A 22 4.21 14.23 1.37
C LYS A 22 4.14 14.71 -0.07
N THR A 23 5.21 14.49 -0.83
CA THR A 23 5.33 14.91 -2.24
C THR A 23 4.87 13.86 -3.24
N THR A 24 4.71 12.62 -2.80
CA THR A 24 4.26 11.51 -3.66
C THR A 24 2.73 11.52 -3.82
N ALA A 25 2.25 11.16 -5.00
CA ALA A 25 0.83 10.98 -5.25
C ALA A 25 0.21 10.01 -4.24
N ILE A 26 -1.00 10.34 -3.80
CA ILE A 26 -1.77 9.46 -2.90
C ILE A 26 -2.30 8.30 -3.74
N LYS A 27 -1.91 7.08 -3.36
CA LYS A 27 -2.36 5.85 -4.02
C LYS A 27 -3.65 5.34 -3.40
N PRO A 28 -4.52 4.66 -4.18
CA PRO A 28 -5.69 3.98 -3.65
C PRO A 28 -5.32 3.01 -2.54
N ILE A 29 -6.17 2.89 -1.53
CA ILE A 29 -5.97 1.99 -0.40
C ILE A 29 -6.39 0.59 -0.80
N ALA A 30 -5.60 -0.44 -0.44
CA ALA A 30 -5.99 -1.82 -0.63
C ALA A 30 -7.23 -2.17 0.22
N PRO A 31 -8.14 -3.03 -0.25
CA PRO A 31 -9.42 -3.31 0.42
C PRO A 31 -9.30 -3.76 1.87
N SER A 32 -8.29 -4.57 2.21
CA SER A 32 -8.03 -5.02 3.58
C SER A 32 -7.72 -3.86 4.52
N PHE A 33 -6.91 -2.89 4.07
CA PHE A 33 -6.62 -1.68 4.84
C PHE A 33 -7.82 -0.72 4.87
N GLY A 34 -8.60 -0.65 3.79
CA GLY A 34 -9.83 0.14 3.74
C GLY A 34 -10.79 -0.26 4.85
N GLN A 35 -11.03 -1.56 5.01
CA GLN A 35 -11.90 -2.08 6.08
C GLN A 35 -11.35 -1.78 7.49
N LEU A 36 -10.03 -1.93 7.69
CA LEU A 36 -9.38 -1.58 8.95
C LEU A 36 -9.56 -0.10 9.28
N TYR A 37 -9.33 0.78 8.32
CA TYR A 37 -9.45 2.22 8.50
C TYR A 37 -10.90 2.66 8.73
N LYS A 38 -11.87 2.05 8.05
CA LYS A 38 -13.29 2.29 8.26
C LYS A 38 -13.72 2.02 9.71
N ASN A 39 -13.14 0.99 10.32
CA ASN A 39 -13.44 0.62 11.71
C ASN A 39 -12.68 1.47 12.74
N SER A 40 -11.57 2.10 12.34
CA SER A 40 -10.65 2.77 13.27
C SER A 40 -10.68 4.30 13.17
N ILE A 41 -11.08 4.86 12.03
CA ILE A 41 -11.05 6.30 11.77
C ILE A 41 -12.48 6.83 11.67
N PHE A 42 -12.87 7.70 12.60
CA PHE A 42 -14.23 8.22 12.72
C PHE A 42 -14.78 8.89 11.44
N ASN A 43 -13.94 9.61 10.70
CA ASN A 43 -14.33 10.35 9.49
C ASN A 43 -13.75 9.73 8.21
N TYR A 44 -13.45 8.43 8.21
CA TYR A 44 -12.78 7.75 7.10
C TYR A 44 -13.48 7.95 5.74
N GLU A 45 -14.79 7.81 5.67
CA GLU A 45 -15.56 7.97 4.43
C GLU A 45 -15.39 9.37 3.82
N SER A 46 -15.39 10.42 4.65
CA SER A 46 -15.16 11.79 4.18
C SER A 46 -13.74 11.98 3.64
N VAL A 47 -12.75 11.34 4.28
CA VAL A 47 -11.35 11.38 3.86
C VAL A 47 -11.15 10.58 2.58
N LEU A 48 -11.74 9.38 2.48
CA LEU A 48 -11.69 8.53 1.30
C LEU A 48 -12.23 9.26 0.05
N ASN A 49 -13.40 9.87 0.17
CA ASN A 49 -14.00 10.63 -0.93
C ASN A 49 -13.15 11.83 -1.35
N LYS A 50 -12.59 12.55 -0.38
CA LYS A 50 -11.80 13.76 -0.64
C LYS A 50 -10.43 13.45 -1.25
N LEU A 51 -9.75 12.42 -0.77
CA LEU A 51 -8.38 12.11 -1.17
C LEU A 51 -8.29 11.12 -2.34
N TYR A 52 -9.22 10.19 -2.44
CA TYR A 52 -9.17 9.08 -3.40
C TYR A 52 -10.33 9.08 -4.39
N GLY A 53 -11.22 10.08 -4.35
CA GLY A 53 -12.43 10.12 -5.18
C GLY A 53 -13.37 8.94 -4.91
N GLY A 54 -13.35 8.38 -3.70
CA GLY A 54 -14.17 7.24 -3.30
C GLY A 54 -13.70 5.89 -3.86
N LYS A 55 -12.54 5.83 -4.50
CA LYS A 55 -12.04 4.61 -5.13
C LYS A 55 -11.15 3.84 -4.16
N GLU A 56 -11.56 2.63 -3.82
CA GLU A 56 -10.69 1.60 -3.27
C GLU A 56 -10.12 0.74 -4.42
N LYS A 57 -8.92 0.20 -4.26
CA LYS A 57 -8.43 -0.81 -5.21
C LYS A 57 -9.30 -2.06 -5.10
N GLY A 58 -9.74 -2.57 -6.26
CA GLY A 58 -10.55 -3.79 -6.32
C GLY A 58 -9.76 -5.09 -6.04
N TYR A 59 -8.44 -5.02 -5.91
CA TYR A 59 -7.57 -6.18 -5.67
C TYR A 59 -6.31 -5.77 -4.88
N GLU A 60 -5.71 -6.74 -4.22
CA GLU A 60 -4.41 -6.61 -3.56
C GLU A 60 -3.33 -7.20 -4.44
N LEU A 61 -2.21 -6.49 -4.58
CA LEU A 61 -1.05 -6.92 -5.35
C LEU A 61 0.12 -7.21 -4.41
N MET A 62 0.69 -8.41 -4.54
CA MET A 62 1.91 -8.82 -3.85
C MET A 62 3.04 -8.94 -4.85
N LEU A 63 4.09 -8.16 -4.67
CA LEU A 63 5.35 -8.33 -5.41
C LEU A 63 6.23 -9.37 -4.71
N CYS A 64 6.62 -10.40 -5.46
CA CYS A 64 7.53 -11.44 -5.00
C CYS A 64 8.80 -11.42 -5.87
N ILE A 65 9.93 -11.09 -5.27
CA ILE A 65 11.23 -11.05 -5.95
C ILE A 65 12.04 -12.23 -5.45
N MET A 66 12.56 -13.06 -6.36
CA MET A 66 13.26 -14.29 -5.97
C MET A 66 14.28 -14.75 -7.01
N PRO A 67 15.26 -15.58 -6.62
CA PRO A 67 16.11 -16.30 -7.54
C PRO A 67 15.29 -17.20 -8.48
N ASP A 68 15.77 -17.37 -9.70
CA ASP A 68 15.09 -18.12 -10.77
C ASP A 68 14.77 -19.55 -10.38
N GLU A 69 15.64 -20.19 -9.63
CA GLU A 69 15.51 -21.58 -9.17
C GLU A 69 14.29 -21.82 -8.28
N PHE A 70 13.81 -20.79 -7.55
CA PHE A 70 12.68 -20.94 -6.64
C PHE A 70 11.32 -20.72 -7.31
N VAL A 71 11.28 -20.18 -8.51
CA VAL A 71 10.03 -19.81 -9.19
C VAL A 71 9.09 -21.00 -9.35
N THR A 72 9.62 -22.15 -9.74
CA THR A 72 8.81 -23.37 -9.96
C THR A 72 8.18 -23.86 -8.67
N SER A 73 8.95 -23.95 -7.60
CA SER A 73 8.42 -24.40 -6.30
C SER A 73 7.46 -23.39 -5.66
N PHE A 74 7.60 -22.11 -5.98
CA PHE A 74 6.74 -21.05 -5.48
C PHE A 74 5.35 -21.03 -6.14
N GLN A 75 5.15 -21.64 -7.31
CA GLN A 75 3.88 -21.60 -8.05
C GLN A 75 2.68 -22.11 -7.26
N THR A 76 2.85 -23.14 -6.44
CA THR A 76 1.77 -23.66 -5.59
C THR A 76 1.28 -22.59 -4.60
N TYR A 77 2.21 -21.88 -3.96
CA TYR A 77 1.88 -20.77 -3.07
C TYR A 77 1.21 -19.60 -3.82
N ALA A 78 1.75 -19.24 -4.97
CA ALA A 78 1.20 -18.17 -5.80
C ALA A 78 -0.25 -18.47 -6.22
N THR A 79 -0.52 -19.70 -6.63
CA THR A 79 -1.86 -20.14 -7.01
C THR A 79 -2.84 -20.04 -5.83
N TRP A 80 -2.42 -20.50 -4.66
CA TRP A 80 -3.24 -20.41 -3.45
C TRP A 80 -3.55 -18.94 -3.08
N LYS A 81 -2.58 -18.06 -3.17
CA LYS A 81 -2.78 -16.63 -2.90
C LYS A 81 -3.73 -15.97 -3.89
N ARG A 82 -3.62 -16.30 -5.19
CA ARG A 82 -4.55 -15.78 -6.20
C ARG A 82 -5.98 -16.27 -5.95
N GLN A 83 -6.16 -17.51 -5.52
CA GLN A 83 -7.46 -18.04 -5.10
C GLN A 83 -8.02 -17.30 -3.88
N SER A 84 -7.16 -16.73 -3.04
CA SER A 84 -7.54 -15.90 -1.89
C SER A 84 -7.79 -14.43 -2.24
N GLY A 85 -7.77 -14.07 -3.54
CA GLY A 85 -8.03 -12.69 -3.98
C GLY A 85 -6.81 -11.77 -3.99
N ILE A 86 -5.61 -12.29 -3.75
CA ILE A 86 -4.36 -11.52 -3.81
C ILE A 86 -3.71 -11.79 -5.17
N ASP A 87 -3.55 -10.75 -5.99
CA ASP A 87 -2.77 -10.88 -7.21
C ASP A 87 -1.28 -10.92 -6.90
N ILE A 88 -0.55 -11.84 -7.55
CA ILE A 88 0.89 -12.02 -7.34
C ILE A 88 1.65 -11.73 -8.61
N HIS A 89 2.55 -10.76 -8.53
CA HIS A 89 3.57 -10.52 -9.53
C HIS A 89 4.91 -11.13 -9.09
N ILE A 90 5.41 -12.07 -9.90
CA ILE A 90 6.69 -12.74 -9.63
C ILE A 90 7.75 -12.12 -10.53
N THR A 91 8.80 -11.57 -9.92
CA THR A 91 9.98 -11.04 -10.60
C THR A 91 11.17 -11.93 -10.28
N LYS A 92 11.80 -12.48 -11.30
CA LYS A 92 13.04 -13.26 -11.15
C LYS A 92 14.24 -12.32 -11.07
N PHE A 93 15.31 -12.77 -10.43
CA PHE A 93 16.56 -12.02 -10.41
C PHE A 93 17.12 -11.79 -11.82
N SER A 94 16.97 -12.75 -12.72
CA SER A 94 17.35 -12.60 -14.14
C SER A 94 16.58 -11.50 -14.86
N ASP A 95 15.31 -11.25 -14.52
CA ASP A 95 14.47 -10.26 -15.19
C ASP A 95 14.92 -8.81 -14.88
N ILE A 96 15.55 -8.59 -13.74
CA ILE A 96 16.01 -7.26 -13.29
C ILE A 96 17.54 -7.14 -13.24
N GLY A 97 18.26 -8.16 -13.70
CA GLY A 97 19.71 -8.21 -13.62
C GLY A 97 20.27 -8.27 -12.18
N ALA A 98 19.43 -8.62 -11.21
CA ALA A 98 19.81 -8.71 -9.82
C ALA A 98 20.58 -10.01 -9.55
N ASN A 99 21.44 -9.95 -8.56
CA ASN A 99 22.03 -11.11 -7.91
C ASN A 99 21.92 -10.93 -6.39
N ALA A 100 22.19 -12.00 -5.65
CA ALA A 100 22.07 -11.98 -4.18
C ALA A 100 23.04 -10.98 -3.49
N THR A 101 24.01 -10.46 -4.21
CA THR A 101 25.04 -9.55 -3.68
C THR A 101 24.77 -8.08 -3.96
N ASP A 102 23.79 -7.75 -4.77
CA ASP A 102 23.45 -6.35 -5.11
C ASP A 102 22.03 -5.96 -4.66
N PRO A 103 21.88 -5.52 -3.41
CA PRO A 103 20.59 -5.08 -2.90
C PRO A 103 20.08 -3.79 -3.54
N ALA A 104 20.93 -3.00 -4.21
CA ALA A 104 20.53 -1.73 -4.82
C ALA A 104 19.60 -1.97 -6.00
N ILE A 105 19.83 -2.98 -6.82
CA ILE A 105 18.98 -3.35 -7.95
C ILE A 105 17.59 -3.74 -7.44
N ILE A 106 17.53 -4.59 -6.42
CA ILE A 106 16.26 -5.02 -5.79
C ILE A 106 15.51 -3.82 -5.22
N LYS A 107 16.20 -2.93 -4.50
CA LYS A 107 15.60 -1.70 -3.94
C LYS A 107 15.01 -0.81 -5.02
N ASN A 108 15.74 -0.62 -6.12
CA ASN A 108 15.28 0.22 -7.23
C ASN A 108 14.04 -0.38 -7.91
N HIS A 109 14.01 -1.69 -8.10
CA HIS A 109 12.85 -2.38 -8.66
C HIS A 109 11.61 -2.27 -7.74
N ILE A 110 11.79 -2.40 -6.42
CA ILE A 110 10.70 -2.18 -5.45
C ILE A 110 10.19 -0.74 -5.52
N ALA A 111 11.09 0.23 -5.62
CA ALA A 111 10.72 1.64 -5.73
C ALA A 111 9.95 1.91 -7.03
N ASP A 112 10.40 1.35 -8.17
CA ASP A 112 9.69 1.43 -9.44
C ASP A 112 8.29 0.81 -9.36
N ALA A 113 8.19 -0.40 -8.82
CA ALA A 113 6.91 -1.07 -8.60
C ALA A 113 5.98 -0.24 -7.72
N TYR A 114 6.50 0.36 -6.65
CA TYR A 114 5.72 1.21 -5.76
C TYR A 114 5.21 2.47 -6.46
N HIS A 115 5.99 3.09 -7.33
CA HIS A 115 5.62 4.34 -7.99
C HIS A 115 4.77 4.14 -9.26
N ASN A 116 5.04 3.09 -10.02
CA ASN A 116 4.52 2.94 -11.38
C ASN A 116 3.51 1.81 -11.55
N TRP A 117 3.48 0.81 -10.65
CA TRP A 117 2.52 -0.29 -10.72
C TRP A 117 1.27 0.06 -9.91
N ALA A 118 0.34 0.76 -10.47
CA ALA A 118 -0.89 1.11 -9.75
C ALA A 118 -2.11 0.93 -10.62
#